data_9b56c878a7c8d2576cdf096fee71b20a
#
_entry.id   9b56c878a7c8d2576cdf096fee71b20a
#
_cell.length_a   1.000
_cell.length_b   1.000
_cell.length_c   1.000
_cell.angle_alpha   90.00
_cell.angle_beta   90.00
_cell.angle_gamma   90.00
#
_symmetry.space_group_name_H-M   'P 1'
#
loop_
_entity.id
_entity.type
_entity.pdbx_description
1 polymer ?
#
loop_
_entity_poly.entity_id
_entity_poly.type
_entity_poly.pdbx_seq_one_letter_code
_entity_poly.pdbx_strand_id
1 'polypeptide(L)'
;MIGPPGSGKSMLAARLPGLLPMLDGEAARGSAAVLSLVGQFRPEAFGVRPYRQPHHTASAVALVGGGNPPRPGEISLAHHGVLFLDELPEFDRKVLETLREPLESGHIHIARAARHARFPAEFQLVAAMNPCPCGYSGHGNGKCRCTPDQIARYRGRISGPFLDRIDLLIEVPAVPVDALDGTGDGESSATVRSRVEAALARQRERQGKANSRLTAKEVDTLCQPDDSGAGLLKQASVRLGLSARAWHRVLKVARTIADLAGSASIRAPHVAEAIQYRRLSGG
;
A
#
# COMPACT_ATOMS: atom_id res chain seq x y z
N MET A 1 1.58 -7.14 2.89
CA MET A 1 0.92 -8.40 3.35
C MET A 1 1.99 -9.46 3.58
N ILE A 2 1.96 -10.11 4.74
CA ILE A 2 2.91 -11.16 5.12
C ILE A 2 2.09 -12.39 5.48
N GLY A 3 2.43 -13.54 4.92
CA GLY A 3 1.72 -14.79 5.18
C GLY A 3 2.33 -15.96 4.43
N PRO A 4 1.94 -17.19 4.76
CA PRO A 4 2.49 -18.38 4.13
C PRO A 4 2.11 -18.50 2.66
N PRO A 5 2.78 -19.39 1.92
CA PRO A 5 2.34 -19.77 0.59
C PRO A 5 0.88 -20.24 0.60
N GLY A 6 0.11 -19.87 -0.41
CA GLY A 6 -1.29 -20.29 -0.55
C GLY A 6 -2.29 -19.54 0.35
N SER A 7 -1.89 -18.51 1.11
CA SER A 7 -2.81 -17.73 1.96
C SER A 7 -3.69 -16.71 1.19
N GLY A 8 -3.63 -16.66 -0.13
CA GLY A 8 -4.49 -15.79 -0.95
C GLY A 8 -4.02 -14.34 -1.10
N LYS A 9 -2.77 -14.00 -0.73
CA LYS A 9 -2.23 -12.62 -0.81
C LYS A 9 -2.40 -11.98 -2.20
N SER A 10 -2.01 -12.68 -3.25
CA SER A 10 -2.10 -12.18 -4.63
C SER A 10 -3.55 -12.02 -5.08
N MET A 11 -4.46 -12.91 -4.63
CA MET A 11 -5.89 -12.82 -4.89
C MET A 11 -6.49 -11.57 -4.22
N LEU A 12 -6.11 -11.29 -2.98
CA LEU A 12 -6.55 -10.08 -2.27
C LEU A 12 -6.05 -8.81 -2.97
N ALA A 13 -4.79 -8.79 -3.40
CA ALA A 13 -4.22 -7.67 -4.14
C ALA A 13 -4.96 -7.41 -5.45
N ALA A 14 -5.28 -8.46 -6.21
CA ALA A 14 -5.98 -8.35 -7.49
C ALA A 14 -7.43 -7.84 -7.34
N ARG A 15 -8.07 -8.04 -6.18
CA ARG A 15 -9.42 -7.53 -5.90
C ARG A 15 -9.44 -6.06 -5.45
N LEU A 16 -8.32 -5.52 -4.97
CA LEU A 16 -8.27 -4.17 -4.41
C LEU A 16 -8.70 -3.06 -5.39
N PRO A 17 -8.32 -3.05 -6.68
CA PRO A 17 -8.81 -2.03 -7.61
C PRO A 17 -10.34 -1.99 -7.71
N GLY A 18 -10.99 -3.16 -7.61
CA GLY A 18 -12.44 -3.30 -7.64
C GLY A 18 -13.16 -2.78 -6.39
N LEU A 19 -12.45 -2.55 -5.29
CA LEU A 19 -13.01 -1.97 -4.06
C LEU A 19 -12.92 -0.44 -4.06
N LEU A 20 -12.08 0.14 -4.90
CA LEU A 20 -11.90 1.58 -5.00
C LEU A 20 -12.92 2.19 -5.97
N PRO A 21 -13.39 3.42 -5.74
CA PRO A 21 -14.22 4.14 -6.69
C PRO A 21 -13.56 4.25 -8.06
N MET A 22 -14.34 4.27 -9.13
CA MET A 22 -13.83 4.57 -10.46
C MET A 22 -13.14 5.94 -10.47
N LEU A 23 -12.19 6.12 -11.37
CA LEU A 23 -11.56 7.41 -11.59
C LEU A 23 -12.55 8.35 -12.29
N ASP A 24 -12.53 9.60 -11.86
CA ASP A 24 -13.34 10.67 -12.43
C ASP A 24 -12.46 11.81 -12.98
N GLY A 25 -13.03 12.63 -13.84
CA GLY A 25 -12.48 13.90 -14.29
C GLY A 25 -10.99 13.85 -14.65
N GLU A 26 -10.18 14.62 -13.93
CA GLU A 26 -8.75 14.77 -14.18
C GLU A 26 -7.96 13.46 -13.91
N ALA A 27 -8.33 12.71 -12.89
CA ALA A 27 -7.65 11.46 -12.55
C ALA A 27 -7.82 10.41 -13.67
N ALA A 28 -9.01 10.29 -14.25
CA ALA A 28 -9.25 9.39 -15.39
C ALA A 28 -8.44 9.80 -16.62
N ARG A 29 -8.42 11.11 -16.94
CA ARG A 29 -7.63 11.64 -18.06
C ARG A 29 -6.13 11.45 -17.83
N GLY A 30 -5.64 11.70 -16.62
CA GLY A 30 -4.22 11.51 -16.26
C GLY A 30 -3.76 10.05 -16.45
N SER A 31 -4.54 9.09 -15.96
CA SER A 31 -4.26 7.67 -16.16
C SER A 31 -4.30 7.27 -17.64
N ALA A 32 -5.32 7.69 -18.38
CA ALA A 32 -5.46 7.43 -19.81
C ALA A 32 -4.29 8.01 -20.63
N ALA A 33 -3.85 9.23 -20.32
CA ALA A 33 -2.72 9.88 -20.99
C ALA A 33 -1.42 9.08 -20.81
N VAL A 34 -1.12 8.63 -19.59
CA VAL A 34 0.08 7.81 -19.32
C VAL A 34 0.03 6.49 -20.09
N LEU A 35 -1.10 5.79 -20.08
CA LEU A 35 -1.28 4.55 -20.82
C LEU A 35 -1.18 4.74 -22.33
N SER A 36 -1.65 5.87 -22.84
CA SER A 36 -1.57 6.23 -24.27
C SER A 36 -0.13 6.39 -24.75
N LEU A 37 0.78 6.91 -23.91
CA LEU A 37 2.20 7.08 -24.26
C LEU A 37 2.91 5.77 -24.64
N VAL A 38 2.38 4.64 -24.17
CA VAL A 38 2.92 3.30 -24.45
C VAL A 38 1.97 2.44 -25.29
N GLY A 39 0.87 3.02 -25.81
CA GLY A 39 -0.11 2.31 -26.63
C GLY A 39 -0.97 1.30 -25.89
N GLN A 40 -1.08 1.42 -24.56
CA GLN A 40 -1.87 0.50 -23.71
C GLN A 40 -3.23 1.06 -23.29
N PHE A 41 -3.57 2.27 -23.69
CA PHE A 41 -4.89 2.81 -23.41
C PHE A 41 -5.96 2.11 -24.25
N ARG A 42 -7.06 1.75 -23.59
CA ARG A 42 -8.27 1.19 -24.21
C ARG A 42 -9.46 2.05 -23.82
N PRO A 43 -10.24 2.58 -24.78
CA PRO A 43 -11.38 3.44 -24.48
C PRO A 43 -12.39 2.81 -23.51
N GLU A 44 -12.61 1.50 -23.61
CA GLU A 44 -13.55 0.74 -22.77
C GLU A 44 -13.11 0.71 -21.30
N ALA A 45 -11.81 0.91 -21.05
CA ALA A 45 -11.21 0.96 -19.71
C ALA A 45 -11.08 2.40 -19.17
N PHE A 46 -11.69 3.40 -19.82
CA PHE A 46 -11.65 4.77 -19.31
C PHE A 46 -12.28 4.87 -17.92
N GLY A 47 -11.56 5.43 -16.96
CA GLY A 47 -11.98 5.52 -15.56
C GLY A 47 -11.72 4.26 -14.72
N VAL A 48 -11.32 3.14 -15.33
CA VAL A 48 -10.89 1.94 -14.58
C VAL A 48 -9.50 2.16 -14.00
N ARG A 49 -9.32 1.79 -12.74
CA ARG A 49 -8.01 1.91 -12.07
C ARG A 49 -7.03 0.88 -12.63
N PRO A 50 -5.85 1.30 -13.09
CA PRO A 50 -4.82 0.36 -13.54
C PRO A 50 -4.39 -0.58 -12.41
N TYR A 51 -4.15 -1.85 -12.75
CA TYR A 51 -3.48 -2.81 -11.88
C TYR A 51 -2.20 -3.28 -12.58
N ARG A 52 -1.06 -3.03 -11.94
CA ARG A 52 0.25 -3.38 -12.48
C ARG A 52 0.94 -4.33 -11.53
N GLN A 53 1.43 -5.44 -12.08
CA GLN A 53 2.12 -6.48 -11.31
C GLN A 53 3.41 -6.85 -12.05
N PRO A 54 4.49 -6.07 -11.90
CA PRO A 54 5.78 -6.43 -12.47
C PRO A 54 6.33 -7.67 -11.78
N HIS A 55 7.00 -8.53 -12.56
CA HIS A 55 7.71 -9.68 -12.02
C HIS A 55 8.92 -9.23 -11.18
N HIS A 56 9.31 -9.98 -10.16
CA HIS A 56 10.42 -9.61 -9.27
C HIS A 56 11.79 -9.48 -9.98
N THR A 57 11.95 -10.08 -11.17
CA THR A 57 13.14 -9.92 -12.03
C THR A 57 13.14 -8.64 -12.86
N ALA A 58 12.10 -7.80 -12.74
CA ALA A 58 12.02 -6.55 -13.50
C ALA A 58 13.19 -5.63 -13.16
N SER A 59 13.81 -5.03 -14.18
CA SER A 59 14.89 -4.08 -14.00
C SER A 59 14.38 -2.72 -13.46
N ALA A 60 15.28 -1.91 -12.90
CA ALA A 60 14.96 -0.53 -12.50
C ALA A 60 14.39 0.29 -13.66
N VAL A 61 14.87 0.09 -14.88
CA VAL A 61 14.36 0.75 -16.08
C VAL A 61 12.93 0.32 -16.40
N ALA A 62 12.60 -0.96 -16.22
CA ALA A 62 11.22 -1.43 -16.41
C ALA A 62 10.25 -0.79 -15.41
N LEU A 63 10.67 -0.60 -14.15
CA LEU A 63 9.84 0.04 -13.13
C LEU A 63 9.73 1.55 -13.33
N VAL A 64 10.87 2.23 -13.43
CA VAL A 64 10.94 3.71 -13.46
C VAL A 64 10.58 4.24 -14.85
N GLY A 65 11.00 3.52 -15.88
CA GLY A 65 10.95 4.00 -17.26
C GLY A 65 12.33 4.39 -17.78
N GLY A 66 12.39 4.75 -19.03
CA GLY A 66 13.65 5.09 -19.70
C GLY A 66 13.49 5.16 -21.22
N GLY A 67 14.61 5.00 -21.94
CA GLY A 67 14.62 5.03 -23.39
C GLY A 67 14.94 6.43 -23.97
N ASN A 68 14.99 6.51 -25.29
CA ASN A 68 15.16 7.75 -26.05
C ASN A 68 14.22 7.71 -27.25
N PRO A 69 13.09 8.44 -27.23
CA PRO A 69 12.61 9.34 -26.16
C PRO A 69 12.26 8.62 -24.85
N PRO A 70 12.27 9.34 -23.71
CA PRO A 70 11.89 8.78 -22.42
C PRO A 70 10.45 8.25 -22.43
N ARG A 71 10.23 7.04 -21.91
CA ARG A 71 8.92 6.40 -21.77
C ARG A 71 8.64 6.06 -20.31
N PRO A 72 7.37 6.13 -19.86
CA PRO A 72 7.00 5.74 -18.51
C PRO A 72 7.19 4.23 -18.28
N GLY A 73 7.60 3.86 -17.05
CA GLY A 73 7.66 2.48 -16.58
C GLY A 73 6.43 2.07 -15.77
N GLU A 74 6.47 0.85 -15.20
CA GLU A 74 5.35 0.24 -14.47
C GLU A 74 4.80 1.12 -13.34
N ILE A 75 5.66 1.88 -12.66
CA ILE A 75 5.26 2.80 -11.59
C ILE A 75 4.33 3.89 -12.11
N SER A 76 4.68 4.51 -13.25
CA SER A 76 3.83 5.54 -13.87
C SER A 76 2.60 4.94 -14.55
N LEU A 77 2.72 3.73 -15.12
CA LEU A 77 1.58 3.00 -15.69
C LEU A 77 0.54 2.60 -14.62
N ALA A 78 0.94 2.54 -13.34
CA ALA A 78 0.04 2.34 -12.20
C ALA A 78 -0.62 3.64 -11.70
N HIS A 79 -0.42 4.79 -12.38
CA HIS A 79 -0.93 6.08 -11.93
C HIS A 79 -2.43 6.07 -11.64
N HIS A 80 -2.82 6.51 -10.42
CA HIS A 80 -4.16 6.43 -9.83
C HIS A 80 -4.74 5.02 -9.66
N GLY A 81 -3.90 3.99 -9.84
CA GLY A 81 -4.25 2.58 -9.69
C GLY A 81 -3.47 1.88 -8.59
N VAL A 82 -3.18 0.62 -8.81
CA VAL A 82 -2.48 -0.26 -7.87
C VAL A 82 -1.22 -0.82 -8.52
N LEU A 83 -0.09 -0.66 -7.84
CA LEU A 83 1.15 -1.36 -8.13
C LEU A 83 1.30 -2.50 -7.11
N PHE A 84 1.26 -3.74 -7.58
CA PHE A 84 1.43 -4.92 -6.74
C PHE A 84 2.81 -5.55 -6.94
N LEU A 85 3.56 -5.71 -5.85
CA LEU A 85 4.85 -6.37 -5.82
C LEU A 85 4.71 -7.68 -5.05
N ASP A 86 4.63 -8.79 -5.76
CA ASP A 86 4.66 -10.11 -5.14
C ASP A 86 6.10 -10.54 -4.85
N GLU A 87 6.30 -11.39 -3.84
CA GLU A 87 7.63 -11.85 -3.44
C GLU A 87 8.61 -10.68 -3.18
N LEU A 88 8.17 -9.66 -2.46
CA LEU A 88 8.89 -8.40 -2.26
C LEU A 88 10.40 -8.57 -1.93
N PRO A 89 10.86 -9.51 -1.08
CA PRO A 89 12.29 -9.69 -0.80
C PRO A 89 13.11 -10.27 -1.95
N GLU A 90 12.47 -10.74 -3.02
CA GLU A 90 13.16 -11.27 -4.20
C GLU A 90 13.48 -10.19 -5.24
N PHE A 91 12.89 -9.01 -5.13
CA PHE A 91 13.30 -7.86 -5.93
C PHE A 91 14.71 -7.41 -5.56
N ASP A 92 15.48 -6.97 -6.56
CA ASP A 92 16.76 -6.29 -6.30
C ASP A 92 16.53 -5.07 -5.40
N ARG A 93 17.38 -4.93 -4.39
CA ARG A 93 17.29 -3.83 -3.43
C ARG A 93 17.35 -2.45 -4.11
N LYS A 94 18.19 -2.30 -5.15
CA LYS A 94 18.29 -1.05 -5.92
C LYS A 94 16.97 -0.72 -6.62
N VAL A 95 16.25 -1.75 -7.09
CA VAL A 95 14.94 -1.61 -7.72
C VAL A 95 13.91 -1.10 -6.71
N LEU A 96 13.87 -1.69 -5.51
CA LEU A 96 12.96 -1.24 -4.43
C LEU A 96 13.26 0.20 -3.98
N GLU A 97 14.53 0.60 -3.93
CA GLU A 97 14.91 1.97 -3.55
C GLU A 97 14.38 3.03 -4.54
N THR A 98 14.17 2.67 -5.83
CA THR A 98 13.59 3.60 -6.82
C THR A 98 12.14 3.99 -6.52
N LEU A 99 11.41 3.18 -5.75
CA LEU A 99 10.04 3.46 -5.34
C LEU A 99 9.93 4.55 -4.28
N ARG A 100 11.03 4.89 -3.59
CA ARG A 100 11.00 5.82 -2.46
C ARG A 100 10.61 7.23 -2.88
N GLU A 101 11.10 7.70 -4.01
CA GLU A 101 10.78 9.03 -4.54
C GLU A 101 9.30 9.13 -4.93
N PRO A 102 8.75 8.26 -5.81
CA PRO A 102 7.35 8.36 -6.22
C PRO A 102 6.35 8.14 -5.09
N LEU A 103 6.67 7.31 -4.08
CA LEU A 103 5.82 7.14 -2.91
C LEU A 103 5.70 8.42 -2.04
N GLU A 104 6.63 9.37 -2.18
CA GLU A 104 6.57 10.65 -1.46
C GLU A 104 6.10 11.80 -2.36
N SER A 105 6.65 11.89 -3.55
CA SER A 105 6.42 13.02 -4.46
C SER A 105 5.22 12.84 -5.38
N GLY A 106 4.78 11.59 -5.62
CA GLY A 106 3.77 11.26 -6.63
C GLY A 106 4.27 11.38 -8.07
N HIS A 107 5.59 11.49 -8.28
CA HIS A 107 6.19 11.67 -9.60
C HIS A 107 7.49 10.90 -9.72
N ILE A 108 7.89 10.63 -10.97
CA ILE A 108 9.20 10.10 -11.33
C ILE A 108 9.90 11.09 -12.26
N HIS A 109 11.18 11.32 -12.02
CA HIS A 109 12.05 12.10 -12.88
C HIS A 109 13.00 11.17 -13.62
N ILE A 110 12.95 11.23 -14.96
CA ILE A 110 13.90 10.52 -15.83
C ILE A 110 14.83 11.56 -16.42
N ALA A 111 16.09 11.53 -15.98
CA ALA A 111 17.15 12.36 -16.55
C ALA A 111 18.03 11.52 -17.48
N ARG A 112 18.18 11.93 -18.72
CA ARG A 112 19.12 11.40 -19.72
C ARG A 112 19.89 12.56 -20.33
N ALA A 113 21.09 12.30 -20.85
CA ALA A 113 22.08 13.32 -21.26
C ALA A 113 21.51 14.53 -22.03
N ALA A 114 20.46 14.36 -22.84
CA ALA A 114 19.86 15.44 -23.65
C ALA A 114 18.37 15.70 -23.32
N ARG A 115 17.74 14.93 -22.44
CA ARG A 115 16.29 15.06 -22.19
C ARG A 115 15.94 14.74 -20.75
N HIS A 116 15.07 15.56 -20.19
CA HIS A 116 14.43 15.35 -18.90
C HIS A 116 12.93 15.12 -19.11
N ALA A 117 12.39 14.12 -18.45
CA ALA A 117 10.95 13.85 -18.45
C ALA A 117 10.47 13.66 -17.03
N ARG A 118 9.28 14.17 -16.71
CA ARG A 118 8.58 13.96 -15.46
C ARG A 118 7.29 13.22 -15.76
N PHE A 119 7.11 12.05 -15.14
CA PHE A 119 5.89 11.28 -15.26
C PHE A 119 5.14 11.24 -13.94
N PRO A 120 3.80 11.33 -13.95
CA PRO A 120 3.01 11.17 -12.74
C PRO A 120 3.11 9.71 -12.24
N ALA A 121 3.07 9.54 -10.92
CA ALA A 121 3.24 8.26 -10.26
C ALA A 121 2.52 8.22 -8.89
N GLU A 122 1.28 8.67 -8.86
CA GLU A 122 0.40 8.53 -7.70
C GLU A 122 -0.28 7.17 -7.76
N PHE A 123 0.16 6.21 -7.00
CA PHE A 123 -0.37 4.84 -6.99
C PHE A 123 -0.52 4.31 -5.57
N GLN A 124 -1.38 3.32 -5.39
CA GLN A 124 -1.45 2.51 -4.18
C GLN A 124 -0.44 1.38 -4.30
N LEU A 125 0.60 1.40 -3.45
CA LEU A 125 1.52 0.26 -3.35
C LEU A 125 0.89 -0.85 -2.52
N VAL A 126 0.85 -2.05 -3.08
CA VAL A 126 0.56 -3.29 -2.37
C VAL A 126 1.76 -4.21 -2.55
N ALA A 127 2.24 -4.79 -1.48
CA ALA A 127 3.35 -5.74 -1.54
C ALA A 127 3.01 -6.99 -0.75
N ALA A 128 3.46 -8.14 -1.24
CA ALA A 128 3.29 -9.41 -0.57
C ALA A 128 4.64 -10.09 -0.36
N MET A 129 4.79 -10.78 0.78
CA MET A 129 5.96 -11.58 1.07
C MET A 129 5.62 -12.78 1.95
N ASN A 130 6.48 -13.76 1.94
CA ASN A 130 6.45 -14.84 2.91
C ASN A 130 7.11 -14.40 4.23
N PRO A 131 6.81 -15.03 5.38
CA PRO A 131 7.42 -14.67 6.68
C PRO A 131 8.90 -15.05 6.79
N CYS A 132 9.37 -15.99 5.95
CA CYS A 132 10.75 -16.47 5.90
C CYS A 132 11.03 -17.14 4.54
N PRO A 133 12.28 -17.54 4.21
CA PRO A 133 12.60 -18.19 2.93
C PRO A 133 11.78 -19.45 2.63
N CYS A 134 11.49 -20.29 3.64
CA CYS A 134 10.65 -21.48 3.43
C CYS A 134 9.15 -21.19 3.47
N GLY A 135 8.72 -19.99 3.92
CA GLY A 135 7.34 -19.56 3.95
C GLY A 135 6.53 -19.92 5.19
N TYR A 136 7.07 -20.63 6.17
CA TYR A 136 6.28 -21.21 7.27
C TYR A 136 6.64 -20.72 8.67
N SER A 137 7.47 -19.67 8.82
CA SER A 137 7.80 -19.11 10.14
C SER A 137 6.55 -18.56 10.84
N GLY A 138 6.38 -18.87 12.11
CA GLY A 138 5.23 -18.44 12.91
C GLY A 138 3.95 -19.25 12.72
N HIS A 139 3.95 -20.31 11.89
CA HIS A 139 2.75 -21.05 11.49
C HIS A 139 2.31 -22.17 12.45
N GLY A 140 3.07 -22.45 13.52
CA GLY A 140 2.71 -23.47 14.50
C GLY A 140 2.65 -24.92 14.01
N ASN A 141 2.81 -25.17 12.68
CA ASN A 141 2.70 -26.49 12.07
C ASN A 141 4.03 -27.28 11.99
N GLY A 142 5.10 -26.76 12.60
CA GLY A 142 6.43 -27.37 12.60
C GLY A 142 7.13 -27.44 11.23
N LYS A 143 6.54 -26.90 10.18
CA LYS A 143 7.13 -26.97 8.80
C LYS A 143 8.29 -25.99 8.59
N CYS A 144 8.43 -24.96 9.42
CA CYS A 144 9.53 -24.02 9.29
C CYS A 144 10.86 -24.65 9.70
N ARG A 145 11.83 -24.63 8.79
CA ARG A 145 13.20 -25.13 9.02
C ARG A 145 14.25 -23.99 8.97
N CYS A 146 13.81 -22.74 8.92
CA CYS A 146 14.71 -21.59 8.85
C CYS A 146 15.27 -21.25 10.23
N THR A 147 16.56 -21.00 10.29
CA THR A 147 17.20 -20.45 11.50
C THR A 147 16.80 -18.97 11.68
N PRO A 148 16.88 -18.42 12.92
CA PRO A 148 16.62 -17.00 13.16
C PRO A 148 17.45 -16.08 12.23
N ASP A 149 18.73 -16.42 11.97
CA ASP A 149 19.61 -15.66 11.10
C ASP A 149 19.16 -15.68 9.63
N GLN A 150 18.64 -16.81 9.16
CA GLN A 150 18.09 -16.91 7.81
C GLN A 150 16.82 -16.04 7.67
N ILE A 151 15.97 -16.02 8.69
CA ILE A 151 14.77 -15.17 8.73
C ILE A 151 15.17 -13.70 8.75
N ALA A 152 16.12 -13.30 9.63
CA ALA A 152 16.58 -11.94 9.74
C ALA A 152 17.22 -11.45 8.43
N ARG A 153 18.07 -12.27 7.79
CA ARG A 153 18.67 -11.97 6.48
C ARG A 153 17.64 -11.80 5.39
N TYR A 154 16.64 -12.66 5.34
CA TYR A 154 15.55 -12.58 4.36
C TYR A 154 14.74 -11.30 4.51
N ARG A 155 14.31 -10.98 5.73
CA ARG A 155 13.57 -9.74 6.03
C ARG A 155 14.44 -8.49 5.82
N GLY A 156 15.73 -8.56 6.13
CA GLY A 156 16.70 -7.49 5.96
C GLY A 156 17.03 -7.11 4.50
N ARG A 157 16.55 -7.86 3.51
CA ARG A 157 16.60 -7.44 2.09
C ARG A 157 15.77 -6.18 1.84
N ILE A 158 14.72 -5.96 2.64
CA ILE A 158 13.89 -4.76 2.58
C ILE A 158 14.48 -3.72 3.51
N SER A 159 14.79 -2.54 2.99
CA SER A 159 15.40 -1.48 3.80
C SER A 159 14.41 -0.86 4.80
N GLY A 160 14.89 -0.46 5.98
CA GLY A 160 14.09 0.29 6.94
C GLY A 160 13.45 1.54 6.34
N PRO A 161 14.21 2.39 5.61
CA PRO A 161 13.64 3.57 4.94
C PRO A 161 12.53 3.26 3.92
N PHE A 162 12.53 2.10 3.27
CA PHE A 162 11.42 1.66 2.42
C PHE A 162 10.21 1.24 3.27
N LEU A 163 10.42 0.43 4.33
CA LEU A 163 9.35 0.03 5.25
C LEU A 163 8.68 1.21 5.94
N ASP A 164 9.43 2.26 6.25
CA ASP A 164 8.88 3.49 6.81
C ASP A 164 7.85 4.16 5.89
N ARG A 165 7.87 3.85 4.59
CA ARG A 165 6.91 4.36 3.61
C ARG A 165 5.66 3.50 3.44
N ILE A 166 5.65 2.32 4.05
CA ILE A 166 4.48 1.44 4.09
C ILE A 166 3.60 1.86 5.26
N ASP A 167 2.32 2.12 5.01
CA ASP A 167 1.38 2.56 6.05
C ASP A 167 0.83 1.40 6.87
N LEU A 168 0.57 0.27 6.22
CA LEU A 168 -0.11 -0.89 6.81
C LEU A 168 0.71 -2.17 6.62
N LEU A 169 1.02 -2.84 7.72
CA LEU A 169 1.61 -4.18 7.73
C LEU A 169 0.53 -5.17 8.16
N ILE A 170 0.15 -6.08 7.26
CA ILE A 170 -0.98 -6.99 7.45
C ILE A 170 -0.47 -8.42 7.41
N GLU A 171 -0.76 -9.19 8.45
CA GLU A 171 -0.56 -10.63 8.45
C GLU A 171 -1.76 -11.32 7.83
N VAL A 172 -1.51 -12.16 6.83
CA VAL A 172 -2.52 -12.98 6.17
C VAL A 172 -2.33 -14.42 6.62
N PRO A 173 -3.20 -14.94 7.50
CA PRO A 173 -3.06 -16.30 8.00
C PRO A 173 -3.28 -17.33 6.88
N ALA A 174 -2.88 -18.59 7.15
CA ALA A 174 -3.29 -19.69 6.27
C ALA A 174 -4.80 -19.84 6.28
N VAL A 175 -5.36 -20.21 5.14
CA VAL A 175 -6.77 -20.56 5.05
C VAL A 175 -6.97 -21.89 5.79
N PRO A 176 -7.86 -21.96 6.81
CA PRO A 176 -8.22 -23.23 7.45
C PRO A 176 -8.78 -24.22 6.43
N VAL A 177 -8.48 -25.51 6.60
CA VAL A 177 -8.96 -26.55 5.68
C VAL A 177 -10.49 -26.55 5.60
N ASP A 178 -11.15 -26.40 6.73
CA ASP A 178 -12.63 -26.35 6.82
C ASP A 178 -13.24 -25.18 6.05
N ALA A 179 -12.48 -24.11 5.80
CA ALA A 179 -12.93 -22.97 4.99
C ALA A 179 -12.78 -23.20 3.47
N LEU A 180 -12.11 -24.27 3.06
CA LEU A 180 -11.94 -24.62 1.63
C LEU A 180 -13.18 -25.34 1.07
N ASP A 181 -13.93 -26.04 1.91
CA ASP A 181 -15.14 -26.80 1.54
C ASP A 181 -16.42 -26.00 1.72
N GLY A 182 -16.35 -24.79 2.28
CA GLY A 182 -17.48 -23.93 2.57
C GLY A 182 -17.86 -23.01 1.43
N THR A 183 -19.16 -22.78 1.25
CA THR A 183 -19.67 -21.61 0.53
C THR A 183 -19.23 -20.39 1.31
N GLY A 184 -18.31 -19.62 0.75
CA GLY A 184 -17.68 -18.50 1.45
C GLY A 184 -18.71 -17.49 1.98
N ASP A 185 -18.83 -17.41 3.29
CA ASP A 185 -19.63 -16.41 4.02
C ASP A 185 -19.00 -15.00 3.99
N GLY A 186 -18.04 -14.77 3.12
CA GLY A 186 -17.37 -13.49 2.99
C GLY A 186 -18.25 -12.41 2.38
N GLU A 187 -18.13 -11.17 2.89
CA GLU A 187 -18.80 -10.02 2.28
C GLU A 187 -18.45 -9.88 0.81
N SER A 188 -19.43 -9.49 0.00
CA SER A 188 -19.20 -9.22 -1.41
C SER A 188 -18.31 -7.98 -1.60
N SER A 189 -17.53 -7.95 -2.70
CA SER A 189 -16.75 -6.75 -3.05
C SER A 189 -17.64 -5.51 -3.24
N ALA A 190 -18.90 -5.67 -3.63
CA ALA A 190 -19.85 -4.58 -3.76
C ALA A 190 -20.19 -3.96 -2.39
N THR A 191 -20.44 -4.80 -1.38
CA THR A 191 -20.71 -4.35 0.00
C THR A 191 -19.53 -3.59 0.57
N VAL A 192 -18.31 -4.14 0.39
CA VAL A 192 -17.08 -3.47 0.85
C VAL A 192 -16.85 -2.16 0.12
N ARG A 193 -17.09 -2.11 -1.21
CA ARG A 193 -16.99 -0.89 -2.01
C ARG A 193 -17.89 0.21 -1.49
N SER A 194 -19.16 -0.07 -1.18
CA SER A 194 -20.10 0.92 -0.63
C SER A 194 -19.57 1.58 0.64
N ARG A 195 -18.93 0.81 1.55
CA ARG A 195 -18.31 1.37 2.75
C ARG A 195 -17.10 2.25 2.43
N VAL A 196 -16.28 1.84 1.45
CA VAL A 196 -15.11 2.61 1.01
C VAL A 196 -15.55 3.93 0.37
N GLU A 197 -16.57 3.90 -0.48
CA GLU A 197 -17.12 5.09 -1.13
C GLU A 197 -17.72 6.06 -0.11
N ALA A 198 -18.47 5.56 0.87
CA ALA A 198 -19.02 6.37 1.95
C ALA A 198 -17.92 7.03 2.80
N ALA A 199 -16.84 6.29 3.14
CA ALA A 199 -15.71 6.84 3.87
C ALA A 199 -14.98 7.91 3.04
N LEU A 200 -14.76 7.70 1.75
CA LEU A 200 -14.14 8.68 0.87
C LEU A 200 -15.00 9.94 0.69
N ALA A 201 -16.33 9.78 0.62
CA ALA A 201 -17.27 10.91 0.57
C ALA A 201 -17.09 11.81 1.82
N ARG A 202 -17.06 11.23 3.03
CA ARG A 202 -16.80 11.97 4.28
C ARG A 202 -15.48 12.73 4.25
N GLN A 203 -14.42 12.11 3.69
CA GLN A 203 -13.11 12.77 3.56
C GLN A 203 -13.17 13.95 2.61
N ARG A 204 -13.83 13.77 1.45
CA ARG A 204 -13.99 14.84 0.45
C ARG A 204 -14.85 16.00 0.98
N GLU A 205 -15.93 15.69 1.69
CA GLU A 205 -16.78 16.70 2.33
C GLU A 205 -16.01 17.51 3.38
N ARG A 206 -15.24 16.86 4.24
CA ARG A 206 -14.47 17.50 5.31
C ARG A 206 -13.32 18.37 4.79
N GLN A 207 -12.58 17.94 3.75
CA GLN A 207 -11.30 18.52 3.37
C GLN A 207 -11.01 18.57 1.87
N GLY A 208 -11.98 18.24 0.99
CA GLY A 208 -11.82 18.29 -0.46
C GLY A 208 -10.98 17.16 -1.08
N LYS A 209 -10.36 16.29 -0.28
CA LYS A 209 -9.42 15.25 -0.74
C LYS A 209 -9.36 14.04 0.21
N ALA A 210 -8.78 12.95 -0.27
CA ALA A 210 -8.57 11.75 0.55
C ALA A 210 -7.55 12.00 1.68
N ASN A 211 -7.68 11.30 2.81
CA ASN A 211 -6.78 11.38 3.96
C ASN A 211 -5.31 11.10 3.57
N SER A 212 -5.07 10.22 2.62
CA SER A 212 -3.72 9.89 2.13
C SER A 212 -2.97 11.12 1.58
N ARG A 213 -3.70 12.11 1.06
CA ARG A 213 -3.16 13.34 0.45
C ARG A 213 -3.00 14.50 1.44
N LEU A 214 -3.28 14.30 2.72
CA LEU A 214 -3.07 15.33 3.74
C LEU A 214 -1.57 15.60 3.93
N THR A 215 -1.23 16.87 3.96
CA THR A 215 0.10 17.35 4.38
C THR A 215 0.29 17.17 5.90
N ALA A 216 1.52 17.27 6.40
CA ALA A 216 1.78 17.17 7.83
C ALA A 216 0.95 18.18 8.64
N LYS A 217 0.91 19.45 8.19
CA LYS A 217 0.13 20.52 8.84
C LYS A 217 -1.37 20.22 8.87
N GLU A 218 -1.92 19.65 7.80
CA GLU A 218 -3.34 19.25 7.76
C GLU A 218 -3.61 18.05 8.67
N VAL A 219 -2.67 17.11 8.78
CA VAL A 219 -2.78 15.99 9.74
C VAL A 219 -2.84 16.51 11.17
N ASP A 220 -1.99 17.48 11.52
CA ASP A 220 -1.98 18.09 12.84
C ASP A 220 -3.30 18.83 13.18
N THR A 221 -4.06 19.25 12.17
CA THR A 221 -5.35 19.93 12.37
C THR A 221 -6.54 18.97 12.28
N LEU A 222 -6.55 18.07 11.28
CA LEU A 222 -7.73 17.27 10.92
C LEU A 222 -7.73 15.85 11.52
N CYS A 223 -6.58 15.39 12.02
CA CYS A 223 -6.42 14.04 12.53
C CYS A 223 -6.13 14.00 14.04
N GLN A 224 -6.65 14.98 14.81
CA GLN A 224 -6.49 15.01 16.26
C GLN A 224 -7.37 13.92 16.91
N PRO A 225 -6.78 12.99 17.67
CA PRO A 225 -7.55 12.03 18.46
C PRO A 225 -8.09 12.69 19.74
N ASP A 226 -9.04 12.03 20.40
CA ASP A 226 -9.43 12.36 21.75
C ASP A 226 -8.25 12.18 22.75
N ASP A 227 -8.38 12.71 23.97
CA ASP A 227 -7.31 12.67 24.98
C ASP A 227 -6.82 11.25 25.26
N SER A 228 -7.72 10.28 25.29
CA SER A 228 -7.40 8.85 25.50
C SER A 228 -6.58 8.29 24.31
N GLY A 229 -7.00 8.59 23.09
CA GLY A 229 -6.28 8.20 21.87
C GLY A 229 -4.91 8.88 21.75
N ALA A 230 -4.83 10.16 22.12
CA ALA A 230 -3.57 10.90 22.14
C ALA A 230 -2.58 10.30 23.15
N GLY A 231 -3.05 9.96 24.35
CA GLY A 231 -2.26 9.27 25.38
C GLY A 231 -1.74 7.92 24.90
N LEU A 232 -2.61 7.12 24.27
CA LEU A 232 -2.24 5.81 23.70
C LEU A 232 -1.17 5.96 22.60
N LEU A 233 -1.34 6.91 21.69
CA LEU A 233 -0.39 7.15 20.60
C LEU A 233 0.98 7.59 21.14
N LYS A 234 1.00 8.45 22.16
CA LYS A 234 2.23 8.90 22.82
C LYS A 234 2.99 7.73 23.46
N GLN A 235 2.29 6.85 24.19
CA GLN A 235 2.88 5.66 24.78
C GLN A 235 3.44 4.70 23.70
N ALA A 236 2.67 4.48 22.63
CA ALA A 236 3.11 3.64 21.51
C ALA A 236 4.32 4.24 20.79
N SER A 237 4.38 5.56 20.64
CA SER A 237 5.51 6.25 20.01
C SER A 237 6.82 6.01 20.76
N VAL A 238 6.80 6.12 22.08
CA VAL A 238 7.97 5.85 22.92
C VAL A 238 8.36 4.36 22.83
N ARG A 239 7.39 3.45 22.96
CA ARG A 239 7.64 2.01 22.97
C ARG A 239 8.16 1.47 21.63
N LEU A 240 7.69 2.01 20.51
CA LEU A 240 8.00 1.56 19.16
C LEU A 240 9.07 2.42 18.47
N GLY A 241 9.56 3.49 19.11
CA GLY A 241 10.52 4.41 18.51
C GLY A 241 9.99 5.07 17.23
N LEU A 242 8.71 5.47 17.19
CA LEU A 242 8.11 6.02 15.98
C LEU A 242 8.79 7.35 15.59
N SER A 243 9.18 7.46 14.32
CA SER A 243 9.60 8.73 13.74
C SER A 243 8.41 9.69 13.61
N ALA A 244 8.67 11.01 13.47
CA ALA A 244 7.61 12.00 13.22
C ALA A 244 6.78 11.65 11.97
N ARG A 245 7.42 11.07 10.93
CA ARG A 245 6.72 10.57 9.74
C ARG A 245 5.79 9.42 10.08
N ALA A 246 6.25 8.45 10.86
CA ALA A 246 5.44 7.31 11.29
C ALA A 246 4.26 7.75 12.16
N TRP A 247 4.46 8.75 13.03
CA TRP A 247 3.40 9.38 13.81
C TRP A 247 2.26 9.93 12.94
N HIS A 248 2.57 10.78 11.95
CA HIS A 248 1.57 11.31 11.03
C HIS A 248 0.86 10.22 10.21
N ARG A 249 1.57 9.13 9.86
CA ARG A 249 0.95 7.99 9.16
C ARG A 249 -0.06 7.26 10.04
N VAL A 250 0.26 7.01 11.31
CA VAL A 250 -0.69 6.42 12.26
C VAL A 250 -1.93 7.30 12.38
N LEU A 251 -1.78 8.62 12.48
CA LEU A 251 -2.91 9.55 12.54
C LEU A 251 -3.78 9.52 11.29
N LYS A 252 -3.19 9.47 10.07
CA LYS A 252 -3.94 9.33 8.82
C LYS A 252 -4.73 8.01 8.77
N VAL A 253 -4.12 6.91 9.20
CA VAL A 253 -4.77 5.60 9.26
C VAL A 253 -5.90 5.62 10.29
N ALA A 254 -5.66 6.14 11.50
CA ALA A 254 -6.69 6.27 12.54
C ALA A 254 -7.88 7.13 12.08
N ARG A 255 -7.63 8.25 11.35
CA ARG A 255 -8.69 9.05 10.73
C ARG A 255 -9.48 8.24 9.71
N THR A 256 -8.80 7.44 8.88
CA THR A 256 -9.45 6.61 7.87
C THR A 256 -10.30 5.49 8.50
N ILE A 257 -9.82 4.87 9.59
CA ILE A 257 -10.58 3.89 10.36
C ILE A 257 -11.84 4.55 10.95
N ALA A 258 -11.70 5.75 11.53
CA ALA A 258 -12.84 6.49 12.06
C ALA A 258 -13.84 6.87 10.96
N ASP A 259 -13.39 7.25 9.76
CA ASP A 259 -14.26 7.53 8.61
C ASP A 259 -15.01 6.26 8.16
N LEU A 260 -14.35 5.09 8.14
CA LEU A 260 -14.98 3.80 7.84
C LEU A 260 -16.03 3.41 8.90
N ALA A 261 -15.77 3.73 10.18
CA ALA A 261 -16.70 3.52 11.27
C ALA A 261 -17.82 4.58 11.35
N GLY A 262 -17.83 5.59 10.46
CA GLY A 262 -18.79 6.68 10.49
C GLY A 262 -18.63 7.64 11.68
N SER A 263 -17.48 7.61 12.36
CA SER A 263 -17.20 8.44 13.52
C SER A 263 -16.69 9.82 13.13
N ALA A 264 -17.30 10.87 13.68
CA ALA A 264 -16.83 12.24 13.47
C ALA A 264 -15.45 12.51 14.11
N SER A 265 -15.16 11.89 15.26
CA SER A 265 -13.91 12.05 15.99
C SER A 265 -13.06 10.78 15.94
N ILE A 266 -11.73 10.95 16.06
CA ILE A 266 -10.79 9.84 16.24
C ILE A 266 -10.76 9.49 17.72
N ARG A 267 -11.17 8.25 18.05
CA ARG A 267 -11.21 7.74 19.43
C ARG A 267 -10.09 6.71 19.65
N ALA A 268 -9.82 6.40 20.92
CA ALA A 268 -8.80 5.42 21.31
C ALA A 268 -8.85 4.10 20.55
N PRO A 269 -10.00 3.45 20.26
CA PRO A 269 -10.04 2.22 19.45
C PRO A 269 -9.48 2.40 18.04
N HIS A 270 -9.76 3.53 17.37
CA HIS A 270 -9.24 3.80 16.03
C HIS A 270 -7.72 3.97 16.03
N VAL A 271 -7.18 4.61 17.08
CA VAL A 271 -5.73 4.76 17.28
C VAL A 271 -5.09 3.40 17.58
N ALA A 272 -5.72 2.59 18.44
CA ALA A 272 -5.24 1.25 18.79
C ALA A 272 -5.11 0.36 17.54
N GLU A 273 -6.14 0.33 16.70
CA GLU A 273 -6.13 -0.42 15.43
C GLU A 273 -5.04 0.11 14.48
N ALA A 274 -4.92 1.43 14.32
CA ALA A 274 -3.89 2.03 13.46
C ALA A 274 -2.46 1.67 13.92
N ILE A 275 -2.22 1.59 15.25
CA ILE A 275 -0.94 1.17 15.82
C ILE A 275 -0.66 -0.30 15.52
N GLN A 276 -1.67 -1.19 15.54
CA GLN A 276 -1.50 -2.60 15.24
C GLN A 276 -0.94 -2.81 13.83
N TYR A 277 -1.38 -2.02 12.85
CA TYR A 277 -0.85 -2.07 11.49
C TYR A 277 0.61 -1.60 11.34
N ARG A 278 1.25 -1.10 12.39
CA ARG A 278 2.69 -0.76 12.41
C ARG A 278 3.56 -1.87 13.00
N ARG A 279 2.96 -2.94 13.49
CA ARG A 279 3.68 -4.07 14.08
C ARG A 279 3.61 -5.28 13.16
N LEU A 280 4.74 -5.97 13.03
CA LEU A 280 4.75 -7.37 12.62
C LEU A 280 4.65 -8.20 13.90
N SER A 281 3.64 -9.06 14.01
CA SER A 281 3.56 -10.01 15.10
C SER A 281 4.79 -10.92 15.03
N GLY A 282 5.60 -10.94 16.09
CA GLY A 282 6.81 -11.78 16.16
C GLY A 282 8.16 -11.07 15.98
N GLY A 283 8.21 -9.76 16.27
CA GLY A 283 9.46 -8.99 16.48
C GLY A 283 9.66 -8.72 17.96
#